data_c6c7b10c3764dd8af48f8d21d3f66bbb
#
_entry.id   c6c7b10c3764dd8af48f8d21d3f66bbb
#
_cell.length_a   1.000
_cell.length_b   1.000
_cell.length_c   1.000
_cell.angle_alpha   90.00
_cell.angle_beta   90.00
_cell.angle_gamma   90.00
#
_symmetry.space_group_name_H-M   'P 1'
#
loop_
_entity.id
_entity.type
_entity.pdbx_description
1 polymer ?
#
loop_
_entity_poly.entity_id
_entity_poly.type
_entity_poly.pdbx_seq_one_letter_code
_entity_poly.pdbx_strand_id
1 'polypeptide(L)'
;MAEKPKLSARVLPDGAPFLVTGREAETLSALVRHGARGVSGWDFPGGPPYRLAAYVHDLRRIGVPIAMAWERHSGGRHGRFFLTGEIQIIQERTP
;
A
#
# COMPACT_ATOMS: atom_id res chain seq x y z
N MET A 1 9.90 -19.66 -12.47
CA MET A 1 8.92 -18.55 -12.50
C MET A 1 8.78 -17.95 -11.13
N ALA A 2 8.91 -16.63 -11.05
CA ALA A 2 8.73 -15.97 -9.76
C ALA A 2 7.24 -15.95 -9.37
N GLU A 3 6.94 -16.30 -8.14
CA GLU A 3 5.60 -16.16 -7.62
C GLU A 3 5.28 -14.69 -7.39
N LYS A 4 4.03 -14.32 -7.59
CA LYS A 4 3.58 -12.99 -7.19
C LYS A 4 3.45 -12.92 -5.68
N PRO A 5 3.76 -11.77 -5.07
CA PRO A 5 3.46 -11.57 -3.67
C PRO A 5 1.98 -11.78 -3.39
N LYS A 6 1.66 -12.34 -2.22
CA LYS A 6 0.28 -12.52 -1.78
C LYS A 6 0.18 -12.03 -0.35
N LEU A 7 -0.92 -11.39 -0.03
CA LEU A 7 -1.15 -10.89 1.30
C LEU A 7 -2.63 -11.00 1.64
N SER A 8 -2.92 -11.74 2.72
CA SER A 8 -4.27 -11.80 3.30
C SER A 8 -4.30 -10.90 4.52
N ALA A 9 -5.33 -10.07 4.61
CA ALA A 9 -5.42 -9.08 5.68
C ALA A 9 -6.87 -8.74 5.94
N ARG A 10 -7.09 -7.95 6.99
CA ARG A 10 -8.40 -7.36 7.24
C ARG A 10 -8.23 -6.02 7.92
N VAL A 11 -9.21 -5.16 7.74
CA VAL A 11 -9.27 -3.87 8.42
C VAL A 11 -9.90 -4.08 9.79
N LEU A 12 -9.22 -3.70 10.85
CA LEU A 12 -9.74 -3.84 12.20
C LEU A 12 -10.71 -2.69 12.50
N PRO A 13 -11.70 -2.89 13.41
CA PRO A 13 -11.93 -4.13 14.16
C PRO A 13 -12.81 -5.18 13.45
N ASP A 14 -13.62 -4.78 12.47
CA ASP A 14 -14.69 -5.63 11.96
C ASP A 14 -14.60 -6.02 10.50
N GLY A 15 -13.52 -5.64 9.81
CA GLY A 15 -13.42 -5.90 8.39
C GLY A 15 -13.31 -7.38 8.05
N ALA A 16 -13.97 -7.79 6.97
CA ALA A 16 -13.84 -9.15 6.48
C ALA A 16 -12.44 -9.37 5.90
N PRO A 17 -11.89 -10.59 6.01
CA PRO A 17 -10.61 -10.88 5.38
C PRO A 17 -10.66 -10.72 3.87
N PHE A 18 -9.56 -10.22 3.31
CA PHE A 18 -9.40 -10.10 1.86
C PHE A 18 -8.01 -10.58 1.45
N LEU A 19 -7.87 -10.88 0.18
CA LEU A 19 -6.60 -11.28 -0.41
C LEU A 19 -6.22 -10.31 -1.51
N VAL A 20 -4.97 -9.82 -1.47
CA VAL A 20 -4.40 -9.05 -2.57
C VAL A 20 -3.13 -9.73 -3.07
N THR A 21 -2.80 -9.50 -4.33
CA THR A 21 -1.66 -10.13 -4.97
C THR A 21 -0.88 -9.11 -5.78
N GLY A 22 0.35 -9.45 -6.15
CA GLY A 22 1.17 -8.62 -7.03
C GLY A 22 1.49 -7.26 -6.44
N ARG A 23 1.33 -6.22 -7.25
CA ARG A 23 1.68 -4.86 -6.84
C ARG A 23 0.80 -4.32 -5.73
N GLU A 24 -0.49 -4.71 -5.69
CA GLU A 24 -1.36 -4.32 -4.58
C GLU A 24 -0.86 -4.91 -3.27
N ALA A 25 -0.39 -6.15 -3.28
CA ALA A 25 0.17 -6.78 -2.09
C ALA A 25 1.46 -6.07 -1.64
N GLU A 26 2.35 -5.75 -2.58
CA GLU A 26 3.56 -4.98 -2.27
C GLU A 26 3.22 -3.62 -1.67
N THR A 27 2.25 -2.94 -2.25
CA THR A 27 1.82 -1.61 -1.80
C THR A 27 1.26 -1.67 -0.39
N LEU A 28 0.35 -2.61 -0.12
CA LEU A 28 -0.24 -2.74 1.21
C LEU A 28 0.80 -3.13 2.24
N SER A 29 1.70 -4.05 1.91
CA SER A 29 2.79 -4.44 2.80
C SER A 29 3.65 -3.23 3.16
N ALA A 30 4.00 -2.39 2.18
CA ALA A 30 4.79 -1.19 2.44
C ALA A 30 4.03 -0.19 3.31
N LEU A 31 2.73 0.01 3.06
CA LEU A 31 1.90 0.89 3.88
C LEU A 31 1.89 0.45 5.34
N VAL A 32 1.74 -0.85 5.59
CA VAL A 32 1.74 -1.39 6.95
C VAL A 32 3.11 -1.20 7.61
N ARG A 33 4.19 -1.53 6.90
CA ARG A 33 5.55 -1.41 7.46
C ARG A 33 5.95 0.03 7.75
N HIS A 34 5.55 0.98 6.90
CA HIS A 34 5.91 2.38 7.06
C HIS A 34 5.05 3.10 8.09
N GLY A 35 3.84 2.61 8.36
CA GLY A 35 2.97 3.20 9.37
C GLY A 35 2.69 4.68 9.10
N ALA A 36 2.79 5.51 10.14
CA ALA A 36 2.50 6.93 10.04
C ALA A 36 3.41 7.69 9.07
N ARG A 37 4.59 7.15 8.79
CA ARG A 37 5.50 7.76 7.81
C ARG A 37 4.94 7.71 6.39
N GLY A 38 4.13 6.69 6.09
CA GLY A 38 3.54 6.53 4.78
C GLY A 38 4.52 6.12 3.69
N VAL A 39 4.04 6.10 2.45
CA VAL A 39 4.84 5.73 1.29
C VAL A 39 4.61 6.72 0.14
N SER A 40 5.63 6.91 -0.67
CA SER A 40 5.54 7.62 -1.95
C SER A 40 6.12 6.71 -3.04
N GLY A 41 6.00 7.13 -4.30
CA GLY A 41 6.58 6.37 -5.41
C GLY A 41 8.08 6.16 -5.28
N TRP A 42 8.77 7.04 -4.55
CA TRP A 42 10.21 6.94 -4.33
C TRP A 42 10.60 5.78 -3.41
N ASP A 43 9.65 5.24 -2.65
CA ASP A 43 9.90 4.15 -1.71
C ASP A 43 9.86 2.77 -2.36
N PHE A 44 9.61 2.70 -3.66
CA PHE A 44 9.51 1.44 -4.39
C PHE A 44 10.65 1.29 -5.40
N PRO A 45 11.04 0.05 -5.72
CA PRO A 45 12.08 -0.16 -6.72
C PRO A 45 11.76 0.53 -8.05
N GLY A 46 12.70 1.26 -8.60
CA GLY A 46 12.52 2.02 -9.83
C GLY A 46 11.94 3.41 -9.63
N GLY A 47 11.54 3.75 -8.41
CA GLY A 47 11.06 5.10 -8.06
C GLY A 47 9.71 5.45 -8.66
N PRO A 48 9.48 6.73 -9.02
CA PRO A 48 8.15 7.22 -9.41
C PRO A 48 7.43 6.51 -10.55
N PRO A 49 8.10 5.77 -11.47
CA PRO A 49 7.36 4.94 -12.42
C PRO A 49 6.46 3.88 -11.79
N TYR A 50 6.65 3.57 -10.50
CA TYR A 50 5.74 2.70 -9.78
C TYR A 50 4.34 3.35 -9.73
N ARG A 51 3.33 2.62 -10.15
CA ARG A 51 1.98 3.18 -10.30
C ARG A 51 1.24 3.18 -8.96
N LEU A 52 1.82 3.86 -7.98
CA LEU A 52 1.34 3.85 -6.61
C LEU A 52 -0.11 4.32 -6.49
N ALA A 53 -0.46 5.42 -7.15
CA ALA A 53 -1.81 5.96 -7.07
C ALA A 53 -2.86 4.96 -7.58
N ALA A 54 -2.54 4.20 -8.63
CA ALA A 54 -3.45 3.19 -9.15
C ALA A 54 -3.64 2.05 -8.15
N TYR A 55 -2.57 1.58 -7.53
CA TYR A 55 -2.66 0.50 -6.54
C TYR A 55 -3.38 0.96 -5.28
N VAL A 56 -3.15 2.21 -4.86
CA VAL A 56 -3.89 2.80 -3.74
C VAL A 56 -5.39 2.86 -4.08
N HIS A 57 -5.73 3.27 -5.30
CA HIS A 57 -7.12 3.30 -5.74
C HIS A 57 -7.77 1.92 -5.60
N ASP A 58 -7.08 0.87 -6.07
CA ASP A 58 -7.60 -0.49 -5.99
C ASP A 58 -7.76 -0.95 -4.54
N LEU A 59 -6.80 -0.62 -3.68
CA LEU A 59 -6.90 -0.96 -2.26
C LEU A 59 -8.08 -0.25 -1.59
N ARG A 60 -8.31 1.02 -1.92
CA ARG A 60 -9.46 1.75 -1.39
C ARG A 60 -10.77 1.12 -1.81
N ARG A 61 -10.85 0.58 -3.02
CA ARG A 61 -12.07 -0.07 -3.52
C ARG A 61 -12.46 -1.29 -2.70
N ILE A 62 -11.51 -1.97 -2.09
CA ILE A 62 -11.80 -3.13 -1.25
C ILE A 62 -11.89 -2.76 0.23
N GLY A 63 -11.87 -1.47 0.55
CA GLY A 63 -12.13 -1.00 1.90
C GLY A 63 -10.92 -0.61 2.73
N VAL A 64 -9.71 -0.60 2.15
CA VAL A 64 -8.50 -0.21 2.89
C VAL A 64 -8.50 1.31 3.09
N PRO A 65 -8.44 1.79 4.35
CA PRO A 65 -8.49 3.24 4.62
C PRO A 65 -7.12 3.87 4.39
N ILE A 66 -7.00 4.66 3.33
CA ILE A 66 -5.75 5.31 2.95
C ILE A 66 -6.02 6.79 2.73
N ALA A 67 -5.21 7.65 3.35
CA ALA A 67 -5.19 9.08 3.12
C ALA A 67 -3.94 9.46 2.34
N MET A 68 -3.94 10.67 1.80
CA MET A 68 -2.83 11.18 1.01
C MET A 68 -2.50 12.61 1.46
N ALA A 69 -1.21 12.90 1.54
CA ALA A 69 -0.72 14.26 1.78
C ALA A 69 0.27 14.61 0.67
N TRP A 70 0.26 15.87 0.27
CA TRP A 70 1.22 16.36 -0.71
C TRP A 70 2.54 16.67 -0.04
N GLU A 71 3.64 16.30 -0.72
CA GLU A 71 5.00 16.68 -0.32
C GLU A 71 5.67 17.42 -1.45
N ARG A 72 6.46 18.43 -1.10
CA ARG A 72 7.24 19.17 -2.08
C ARG A 72 8.61 18.53 -2.26
N HIS A 73 9.08 18.58 -3.49
CA HIS A 73 10.45 18.21 -3.83
C HIS A 73 10.96 19.17 -4.90
N SER A 74 12.24 19.07 -5.25
CA SER A 74 12.90 20.07 -6.10
C SER A 74 12.29 20.25 -7.49
N GLY A 75 11.54 19.29 -7.99
CA GLY A 75 10.90 19.37 -9.32
C GLY A 75 9.40 19.56 -9.27
N GLY A 76 8.81 19.78 -8.09
CA GLY A 76 7.36 19.89 -7.96
C GLY A 76 6.86 19.30 -6.65
N ARG A 77 5.79 18.51 -6.74
CA ARG A 77 5.21 17.84 -5.56
C ARG A 77 4.78 16.43 -5.93
N HIS A 78 4.68 15.58 -4.92
CA HIS A 78 4.17 14.21 -5.08
C HIS A 78 3.31 13.85 -3.89
N GLY A 79 2.48 12.81 -4.06
CA GLY A 79 1.63 12.32 -2.99
C GLY A 79 2.35 11.32 -2.10
N ARG A 80 2.12 11.44 -0.80
CA ARG A 80 2.51 10.43 0.18
C ARG A 80 1.25 9.83 0.75
N PHE A 81 1.16 8.51 0.72
CA PHE A 81 -0.03 7.76 1.15
C PHE A 81 0.25 7.07 2.47
N PHE A 82 -0.75 7.00 3.33
CA PHE A 82 -0.62 6.34 4.62
C PHE A 82 -1.95 5.78 5.09
N LEU A 83 -1.89 4.71 5.88
CA LEU A 83 -3.08 4.10 6.44
C LEU A 83 -3.67 4.99 7.52
N THR A 84 -5.01 5.09 7.54
CA THR A 84 -5.75 5.82 8.57
C THR A 84 -6.49 4.89 9.51
N GLY A 85 -6.30 3.57 9.38
CA GLY A 85 -6.88 2.58 10.28
C GLY A 85 -5.91 1.42 10.43
N GLU A 86 -6.19 0.55 11.39
CA GLU A 86 -5.34 -0.60 11.63
C GLU A 86 -5.64 -1.73 10.66
N ILE A 87 -4.57 -2.34 10.15
CA ILE A 87 -4.65 -3.51 9.29
C ILE A 87 -4.02 -4.68 10.03
N GLN A 88 -4.76 -5.77 10.12
CA GLN A 88 -4.21 -7.03 10.61
C GLN A 88 -3.76 -7.86 9.43
N ILE A 89 -2.47 -8.17 9.35
CA ILE A 89 -1.96 -9.09 8.36
C ILE A 89 -2.21 -10.50 8.85
N ILE A 90 -2.94 -11.30 8.07
CA ILE A 90 -3.28 -12.66 8.41
C ILE A 90 -2.20 -13.59 7.87
N GLN A 91 -1.81 -13.39 6.63
CA GLN A 91 -0.75 -14.17 6.01
C GLN A 91 -0.08 -13.33 4.93
N GLU A 92 1.23 -13.35 4.90
CA GLU A 92 2.00 -12.66 3.87
C GLU A 92 3.01 -13.63 3.26
N ARG A 93 3.00 -13.71 1.92
CA ARG A 93 3.95 -14.52 1.18
C ARG A 93 4.65 -13.64 0.17
N THR A 94 5.94 -13.44 0.38
CA THR A 94 6.80 -12.71 -0.55
C THR A 94 7.79 -13.69 -1.16
N PRO A 95 8.00 -13.64 -2.50
CA PRO A 95 8.99 -14.50 -3.16
C PRO A 95 10.39 -14.19 -2.70
#